data_e0b959b7c6f4a77977e548ee63ed565f
#
_entry.id   e0b959b7c6f4a77977e548ee63ed565f
#
_cell.length_a   1.000
_cell.length_b   1.000
_cell.length_c   1.000
_cell.angle_alpha   90.00
_cell.angle_beta   90.00
_cell.angle_gamma   90.00
#
_symmetry.space_group_name_H-M   'P 1'
#
loop_
_entity.id
_entity.type
_entity.pdbx_description
1 polymer ?
#
loop_
_entity_poly.entity_id
_entity_poly.type
_entity_poly.pdbx_seq_one_letter_code
_entity_poly.pdbx_strand_id
1 'polypeptide(L)'
;SQGKDLNVNLDPTKINLCIAPNGFGKSSLATAFESLKRMRLEISEDNKHIGEKNQPSSLTLTIDGVEYTANDSKNDFSDYQAYVIHNRSRVDYKKQRIRNYVNVEAFLEIEDIDVCAVESPATIPYQINSIKGEFGANKKVVTTIEPLLRSAQFLYLLPDCFGDFIKFGAKKRLDRVNVVLNKINSLQGTKVQIQAHITDDFFTEIESEEYYAHFKRVLLKVNPTATCFEVFNTFFQLLYIWNHHKDNVRGACYRAHYERYKQRIDANLKLLDTTGRSICSKERNGKLVVTYPHANDISNGQRDVLTFATELMVFKSGLRPDRKYILIIDEVFDYLDDANTMAAQYYLSQIVKKNKGNIYVVLLTHLNPYYFRNYIFNENVINQVYLEDTMPVATQEMMKFIAFRQGLDKKNANDKALKEDMSCYIFHYNPQVIDLSARIATYSKPGVKSTWGKPAVFKEMLIDELNKYFADASVYDPYAVALALRLRIEKVMYDKLGSEQLKNDFVETHKTNKKLKFCEDNNMPVPDAYFIVNAIHNSSDHLRENPVTGKFEEKAMVYKLQNGVIKNVLKKLFNYQGQALDVSTIS
;
A
#
# COMPACT_ATOMS: atom_id res chain seq x y z
N SER A 1 8.82 14.45 -19.37
CA SER A 1 7.43 14.14 -19.72
C SER A 1 6.66 15.43 -19.84
N GLN A 2 5.92 15.64 -20.91
CA GLN A 2 4.89 16.67 -20.96
C GLN A 2 4.05 16.56 -19.69
N GLY A 3 3.60 17.70 -19.13
CA GLY A 3 2.75 17.71 -17.93
C GLY A 3 1.62 16.71 -18.09
N LYS A 4 1.38 15.92 -17.06
CA LYS A 4 0.37 14.86 -17.07
C LYS A 4 -0.68 15.18 -16.04
N ASP A 5 -1.88 15.46 -16.50
CA ASP A 5 -3.03 15.61 -15.63
C ASP A 5 -3.63 14.22 -15.37
N LEU A 6 -3.66 13.82 -14.11
CA LEU A 6 -4.22 12.55 -13.67
C LEU A 6 -5.48 12.85 -12.83
N ASN A 7 -6.63 12.47 -13.35
CA ASN A 7 -7.87 12.57 -12.59
C ASN A 7 -8.13 11.24 -11.87
N VAL A 8 -7.74 11.16 -10.62
CA VAL A 8 -7.85 9.94 -9.81
C VAL A 8 -8.71 10.17 -8.58
N ASN A 9 -9.61 9.25 -8.31
CA ASN A 9 -10.43 9.29 -7.10
C ASN A 9 -9.82 8.34 -6.05
N LEU A 10 -9.14 8.94 -5.06
CA LEU A 10 -8.51 8.21 -3.96
C LEU A 10 -9.44 8.18 -2.74
N ASP A 11 -9.57 7.01 -2.14
CA ASP A 11 -10.37 6.78 -0.92
C ASP A 11 -9.43 6.63 0.29
N PRO A 12 -9.48 7.53 1.30
CA PRO A 12 -8.63 7.46 2.48
C PRO A 12 -8.99 6.31 3.42
N THR A 13 -10.11 5.62 3.20
CA THR A 13 -10.55 4.46 3.98
C THR A 13 -10.14 3.13 3.36
N LYS A 14 -9.58 3.18 2.15
CA LYS A 14 -9.16 2.01 1.36
C LYS A 14 -7.71 2.10 0.94
N ILE A 15 -7.18 1.00 0.45
CA ILE A 15 -5.89 0.95 -0.24
C ILE A 15 -6.15 1.27 -1.70
N ASN A 16 -5.60 2.38 -2.18
CA ASN A 16 -5.76 2.82 -3.56
C ASN A 16 -4.71 2.12 -4.43
N LEU A 17 -5.15 1.12 -5.16
CA LEU A 17 -4.32 0.39 -6.11
C LEU A 17 -4.29 1.16 -7.43
N CYS A 18 -3.23 1.90 -7.67
CA CYS A 18 -3.01 2.71 -8.86
C CYS A 18 -2.23 1.92 -9.91
N ILE A 19 -2.91 1.61 -11.00
CA ILE A 19 -2.44 0.69 -12.03
C ILE A 19 -2.06 1.48 -13.27
N ALA A 20 -0.83 1.26 -13.77
CA ALA A 20 -0.37 1.82 -15.04
C ALA A 20 0.73 0.95 -15.67
N PRO A 21 0.87 0.92 -17.01
CA PRO A 21 1.95 0.23 -17.70
C PRO A 21 3.33 0.73 -17.27
N ASN A 22 4.38 -0.07 -17.57
CA ASN A 22 5.75 0.40 -17.44
C ASN A 22 5.98 1.57 -18.40
N GLY A 23 6.75 2.57 -17.94
CA GLY A 23 7.02 3.80 -18.71
C GLY A 23 5.91 4.85 -18.61
N PHE A 24 4.83 4.60 -17.87
CA PHE A 24 3.72 5.56 -17.74
C PHE A 24 3.98 6.70 -16.75
N GLY A 25 5.08 6.67 -16.01
CA GLY A 25 5.46 7.72 -15.06
C GLY A 25 5.07 7.46 -13.60
N LYS A 26 4.78 6.19 -13.21
CA LYS A 26 4.52 5.81 -11.81
C LYS A 26 5.64 6.26 -10.88
N SER A 27 6.87 5.86 -11.18
CA SER A 27 8.04 6.23 -10.38
C SER A 27 8.34 7.73 -10.43
N SER A 28 7.98 8.43 -11.53
CA SER A 28 8.06 9.91 -11.57
C SER A 28 7.08 10.55 -10.58
N LEU A 29 5.89 9.98 -10.43
CA LEU A 29 4.92 10.41 -9.42
C LEU A 29 5.46 10.16 -8.00
N ALA A 30 5.99 8.98 -7.72
CA ALA A 30 6.62 8.65 -6.45
C ALA A 30 7.78 9.61 -6.14
N THR A 31 8.68 9.85 -7.11
CA THR A 31 9.79 10.81 -6.98
C THR A 31 9.32 12.23 -6.71
N ALA A 32 8.23 12.69 -7.33
CA ALA A 32 7.68 14.01 -7.06
C ALA A 32 7.25 14.16 -5.59
N PHE A 33 6.58 13.15 -5.03
CA PHE A 33 6.21 13.17 -3.61
C PHE A 33 7.40 13.04 -2.65
N GLU A 34 8.41 12.24 -3.00
CA GLU A 34 9.66 12.12 -2.22
C GLU A 34 10.46 13.43 -2.21
N SER A 35 10.37 14.18 -3.30
CA SER A 35 11.06 15.48 -3.49
C SER A 35 10.36 16.65 -2.78
N LEU A 36 9.21 16.42 -2.12
CA LEU A 36 8.53 17.44 -1.31
C LEU A 36 9.36 17.78 -0.07
N LYS A 37 9.89 19.00 -0.01
CA LYS A 37 10.55 19.55 1.17
C LYS A 37 9.62 20.54 1.89
N ARG A 38 9.97 20.93 3.10
CA ARG A 38 9.12 21.80 3.93
C ARG A 38 8.65 23.06 3.20
N MET A 39 9.51 23.66 2.39
CA MET A 39 9.26 24.98 1.77
C MET A 39 9.04 24.93 0.25
N ARG A 40 9.45 23.85 -0.43
CA ARG A 40 9.43 23.75 -1.89
C ARG A 40 9.53 22.30 -2.38
N LEU A 41 9.37 22.11 -3.69
CA LEU A 41 9.64 20.86 -4.40
C LEU A 41 11.10 20.86 -4.89
N GLU A 42 11.91 19.88 -4.50
CA GLU A 42 13.32 19.76 -4.91
C GLU A 42 13.55 18.47 -5.68
N ILE A 43 13.36 18.49 -6.98
CA ILE A 43 13.65 17.34 -7.85
C ILE A 43 15.12 17.43 -8.29
N SER A 44 15.87 16.33 -8.09
CA SER A 44 17.26 16.24 -8.52
C SER A 44 17.38 16.35 -10.05
N GLU A 45 18.52 16.85 -10.54
CA GLU A 45 18.80 17.02 -11.99
C GLU A 45 18.64 15.70 -12.77
N ASP A 46 19.03 14.58 -12.17
CA ASP A 46 18.95 13.26 -12.80
C ASP A 46 17.50 12.77 -12.97
N ASN A 47 16.58 13.29 -12.18
CA ASN A 47 15.15 12.95 -12.21
C ASN A 47 14.32 13.94 -13.06
N LYS A 48 14.93 15.00 -13.59
CA LYS A 48 14.27 15.90 -14.54
C LYS A 48 14.23 15.28 -15.94
N HIS A 49 13.21 15.64 -16.71
CA HIS A 49 13.06 15.14 -18.08
C HIS A 49 14.26 15.50 -18.98
N ILE A 50 14.72 14.52 -19.77
CA ILE A 50 15.97 14.57 -20.56
C ILE A 50 16.01 15.72 -21.61
N GLY A 51 14.91 16.34 -21.94
CA GLY A 51 14.85 17.42 -22.96
C GLY A 51 14.68 18.83 -22.41
N GLU A 52 14.33 19.01 -21.14
CA GLU A 52 13.83 20.30 -20.65
C GLU A 52 14.30 20.60 -19.22
N LYS A 53 15.62 20.58 -19.00
CA LYS A 53 16.23 20.82 -17.69
C LYS A 53 15.85 22.17 -17.05
N ASN A 54 15.39 23.14 -17.84
CA ASN A 54 15.03 24.48 -17.39
C ASN A 54 13.54 24.66 -17.12
N GLN A 55 12.68 23.66 -17.33
CA GLN A 55 11.28 23.79 -16.97
C GLN A 55 11.09 23.68 -15.46
N PRO A 56 10.29 24.58 -14.85
CA PRO A 56 9.96 24.48 -13.44
C PRO A 56 9.16 23.22 -13.18
N SER A 57 9.56 22.46 -12.15
CA SER A 57 8.83 21.29 -11.71
C SER A 57 7.64 21.72 -10.86
N SER A 58 6.47 21.12 -11.06
CA SER A 58 5.30 21.37 -10.22
C SER A 58 4.54 20.08 -9.95
N LEU A 59 3.96 20.00 -8.75
CA LEU A 59 3.03 18.97 -8.31
C LEU A 59 1.79 19.66 -7.78
N THR A 60 0.65 19.40 -8.39
CA THR A 60 -0.65 19.92 -7.92
C THR A 60 -1.56 18.75 -7.58
N LEU A 61 -2.24 18.84 -6.46
CA LEU A 61 -3.17 17.83 -5.97
C LEU A 61 -4.41 18.50 -5.40
N THR A 62 -5.59 18.07 -5.85
CA THR A 62 -6.85 18.54 -5.29
C THR A 62 -7.39 17.50 -4.31
N ILE A 63 -7.58 17.89 -3.04
CA ILE A 63 -8.12 17.01 -1.99
C ILE A 63 -9.33 17.72 -1.37
N ASP A 64 -10.48 17.06 -1.36
CA ASP A 64 -11.73 17.60 -0.81
C ASP A 64 -12.10 18.98 -1.39
N GLY A 65 -11.78 19.21 -2.68
CA GLY A 65 -12.03 20.47 -3.39
C GLY A 65 -11.02 21.59 -3.11
N VAL A 66 -10.00 21.35 -2.29
CA VAL A 66 -8.91 22.29 -2.02
C VAL A 66 -7.68 21.89 -2.86
N GLU A 67 -7.14 22.86 -3.60
CA GLU A 67 -5.94 22.69 -4.40
C GLU A 67 -4.68 22.96 -3.59
N TYR A 68 -3.75 21.99 -3.59
CA TYR A 68 -2.42 22.09 -2.99
C TYR A 68 -1.38 22.04 -4.09
N THR A 69 -0.47 23.00 -4.12
CA THR A 69 0.56 23.09 -5.14
C THR A 69 1.95 23.17 -4.51
N ALA A 70 2.88 22.38 -5.01
CA ALA A 70 4.30 22.49 -4.71
C ALA A 70 5.09 22.70 -6.01
N ASN A 71 6.04 23.64 -5.97
CA ASN A 71 6.96 23.93 -7.07
C ASN A 71 8.34 24.33 -6.51
N ASP A 72 9.24 24.75 -7.38
CA ASP A 72 10.62 25.12 -7.00
C ASP A 72 10.69 26.28 -5.96
N SER A 73 9.60 27.05 -5.76
CA SER A 73 9.56 28.22 -4.88
C SER A 73 8.64 28.07 -3.66
N LYS A 74 7.63 27.19 -3.71
CA LYS A 74 6.66 27.02 -2.62
C LYS A 74 6.21 25.59 -2.46
N ASN A 75 5.70 25.29 -1.26
CA ASN A 75 5.01 24.05 -0.96
C ASN A 75 3.79 24.32 -0.06
N ASP A 76 2.59 24.17 -0.61
CA ASP A 76 1.32 24.38 0.08
C ASP A 76 0.81 23.12 0.81
N PHE A 77 1.52 21.99 0.74
CA PHE A 77 1.17 20.72 1.40
C PHE A 77 1.45 20.73 2.92
N SER A 78 1.15 21.86 3.61
CA SER A 78 1.47 22.01 5.05
C SER A 78 0.75 20.99 5.94
N ASP A 79 -0.48 20.59 5.55
CA ASP A 79 -1.35 19.69 6.31
C ASP A 79 -1.11 18.22 6.01
N TYR A 80 -0.41 17.93 4.93
CA TYR A 80 -0.12 16.58 4.45
C TYR A 80 1.38 16.30 4.49
N GLN A 81 1.74 15.13 4.97
CA GLN A 81 3.11 14.63 4.91
C GLN A 81 3.16 13.41 3.98
N ALA A 82 3.93 13.53 2.92
CA ALA A 82 4.18 12.40 2.02
C ALA A 82 5.29 11.49 2.57
N TYR A 83 5.13 10.19 2.38
CA TYR A 83 6.13 9.18 2.64
C TYR A 83 6.13 8.18 1.49
N VAL A 84 7.29 7.92 0.91
CA VAL A 84 7.45 7.02 -0.24
C VAL A 84 8.26 5.80 0.16
N ILE A 85 7.71 4.62 -0.11
CA ILE A 85 8.41 3.33 0.03
C ILE A 85 8.68 2.80 -1.38
N HIS A 86 9.94 2.57 -1.71
CA HIS A 86 10.35 1.98 -2.97
C HIS A 86 11.45 0.92 -2.75
N ASN A 87 11.77 0.16 -3.78
CA ASN A 87 12.86 -0.82 -3.70
C ASN A 87 14.21 -0.09 -3.59
N ARG A 88 14.91 -0.30 -2.48
CA ARG A 88 16.18 0.36 -2.16
C ARG A 88 17.42 -0.42 -2.61
N SER A 89 17.26 -1.39 -3.47
CA SER A 89 18.39 -2.13 -4.01
C SER A 89 19.16 -1.29 -5.02
N ARG A 90 20.44 -1.11 -4.78
CA ARG A 90 21.33 -0.43 -5.73
C ARG A 90 22.53 -1.31 -6.09
N VAL A 91 23.09 -1.06 -7.26
CA VAL A 91 24.37 -1.68 -7.67
C VAL A 91 25.51 -0.83 -7.11
N ASP A 92 26.35 -1.43 -6.30
CA ASP A 92 27.60 -0.82 -5.85
C ASP A 92 28.81 -1.57 -6.42
N TYR A 93 29.96 -0.93 -6.41
CA TYR A 93 31.16 -1.43 -7.08
C TYR A 93 32.32 -1.52 -6.09
N LYS A 94 32.87 -2.71 -5.92
CA LYS A 94 34.09 -2.92 -5.17
C LYS A 94 35.29 -2.87 -6.11
N LYS A 95 36.15 -1.87 -5.93
CA LYS A 95 37.40 -1.72 -6.70
C LYS A 95 38.54 -2.38 -5.92
N GLN A 96 39.09 -3.44 -6.44
CA GLN A 96 40.32 -4.06 -5.93
C GLN A 96 41.48 -3.79 -6.88
N ARG A 97 42.54 -3.18 -6.38
CA ARG A 97 43.76 -2.98 -7.15
C ARG A 97 44.65 -4.20 -7.00
N ILE A 98 44.79 -4.98 -8.07
CA ILE A 98 45.65 -6.15 -8.12
C ILE A 98 46.81 -5.80 -9.07
N ARG A 99 47.98 -5.45 -8.53
CA ARG A 99 49.16 -4.94 -9.28
C ARG A 99 48.80 -3.76 -10.19
N ASN A 100 48.87 -3.94 -11.52
CA ASN A 100 48.60 -2.90 -12.52
C ASN A 100 47.16 -2.89 -13.04
N TYR A 101 46.29 -3.78 -12.54
CA TYR A 101 44.90 -3.86 -12.95
C TYR A 101 43.96 -3.45 -11.81
N VAL A 102 42.90 -2.78 -12.17
CA VAL A 102 41.78 -2.49 -11.27
C VAL A 102 40.69 -3.51 -11.59
N ASN A 103 40.48 -4.46 -10.70
CA ASN A 103 39.32 -5.34 -10.78
C ASN A 103 38.12 -4.58 -10.19
N VAL A 104 37.03 -4.49 -10.96
CA VAL A 104 35.77 -3.86 -10.54
C VAL A 104 34.74 -4.97 -10.46
N GLU A 105 34.31 -5.29 -9.27
CA GLU A 105 33.24 -6.25 -9.02
C GLU A 105 31.97 -5.48 -8.68
N ALA A 106 30.93 -5.66 -9.49
CA ALA A 106 29.61 -5.09 -9.22
C ALA A 106 28.84 -6.04 -8.28
N PHE A 107 28.25 -5.51 -7.24
CA PHE A 107 27.39 -6.26 -6.34
C PHE A 107 26.14 -5.46 -6.01
N LEU A 108 25.07 -6.16 -5.67
CA LEU A 108 23.83 -5.54 -5.23
C LEU A 108 23.94 -5.23 -3.74
N GLU A 109 23.71 -3.99 -3.37
CA GLU A 109 23.65 -3.54 -1.98
C GLU A 109 22.24 -3.10 -1.62
N ILE A 110 21.85 -3.37 -0.39
CA ILE A 110 20.63 -2.83 0.21
C ILE A 110 21.04 -1.67 1.09
N GLU A 111 20.52 -0.49 0.83
CA GLU A 111 20.80 0.67 1.66
C GLU A 111 20.29 0.47 3.08
N ASP A 112 21.11 0.86 4.05
CA ASP A 112 20.71 0.90 5.45
C ASP A 112 19.50 1.85 5.62
N ILE A 113 18.55 1.47 6.46
CA ILE A 113 17.35 2.28 6.71
C ILE A 113 17.49 3.02 8.03
N ASP A 114 17.50 4.35 7.98
CA ASP A 114 17.44 5.22 9.15
C ASP A 114 16.05 5.13 9.78
N VAL A 115 15.98 4.61 11.01
CA VAL A 115 14.70 4.39 11.72
C VAL A 115 14.31 5.64 12.53
N CYS A 116 15.19 6.09 13.40
CA CYS A 116 14.98 7.28 14.25
C CYS A 116 16.32 7.79 14.80
N ALA A 117 16.30 9.00 15.36
CA ALA A 117 17.42 9.48 16.16
C ALA A 117 17.56 8.65 17.43
N VAL A 118 18.80 8.47 17.88
CA VAL A 118 19.12 7.84 19.17
C VAL A 118 19.00 8.88 20.27
N GLU A 119 18.16 8.61 21.25
CA GLU A 119 18.08 9.45 22.44
C GLU A 119 19.30 9.22 23.34
N SER A 120 19.97 10.30 23.72
CA SER A 120 21.12 10.25 24.59
C SER A 120 20.76 9.62 25.94
N PRO A 121 21.63 8.80 26.53
CA PRO A 121 21.43 8.33 27.88
C PRO A 121 21.29 9.53 28.85
N ALA A 122 20.24 9.56 29.63
CA ALA A 122 19.99 10.55 30.65
C ALA A 122 19.69 9.86 31.98
N THR A 123 20.29 10.35 33.02
CA THR A 123 20.05 9.89 34.40
C THR A 123 19.32 10.97 35.17
N ILE A 124 18.35 10.57 35.98
CA ILE A 124 17.63 11.49 36.85
C ILE A 124 18.50 11.66 38.12
N PRO A 125 19.00 12.87 38.41
CA PRO A 125 19.69 13.11 39.65
C PRO A 125 18.72 12.90 40.81
N TYR A 126 19.03 11.92 41.66
CA TYR A 126 18.21 11.59 42.81
C TYR A 126 19.01 11.60 44.09
N GLN A 127 18.72 12.58 44.94
CA GLN A 127 19.34 12.75 46.25
C GLN A 127 18.26 12.80 47.34
N ILE A 128 17.96 11.64 47.93
CA ILE A 128 16.88 11.51 48.91
C ILE A 128 17.04 12.44 50.10
N ASN A 129 18.28 12.77 50.52
CA ASN A 129 18.53 13.64 51.68
C ASN A 129 18.10 15.09 51.43
N SER A 130 18.32 15.60 50.20
CA SER A 130 17.85 16.93 49.82
C SER A 130 16.32 16.97 49.82
N ILE A 131 15.66 15.94 49.24
CA ILE A 131 14.19 15.84 49.20
C ILE A 131 13.62 15.70 50.64
N LYS A 132 14.27 14.93 51.50
CA LYS A 132 13.89 14.81 52.91
C LYS A 132 13.95 16.15 53.64
N GLY A 133 14.88 17.06 53.25
CA GLY A 133 14.96 18.41 53.81
C GLY A 133 13.67 19.20 53.61
N GLU A 134 13.08 19.11 52.45
CA GLU A 134 11.82 19.79 52.07
C GLU A 134 10.56 19.15 52.69
N PHE A 135 10.63 17.90 53.16
CA PHE A 135 9.48 17.21 53.74
C PHE A 135 9.10 17.74 55.13
N GLY A 136 10.07 18.23 55.89
CA GLY A 136 9.88 18.79 57.23
C GLY A 136 10.28 17.85 58.37
N ALA A 137 9.67 18.07 59.57
CA ALA A 137 10.08 17.42 60.82
C ALA A 137 10.05 15.89 60.75
N ASN A 138 9.05 15.31 60.09
CA ASN A 138 8.90 13.87 59.98
C ASN A 138 9.54 13.26 58.73
N LYS A 139 10.60 13.88 58.19
CA LYS A 139 11.39 13.39 57.06
C LYS A 139 11.81 11.90 57.14
N LYS A 140 11.81 11.31 58.33
CA LYS A 140 12.15 9.90 58.59
C LYS A 140 11.14 8.90 57.94
N VAL A 141 9.91 9.34 57.65
CA VAL A 141 8.92 8.47 57.00
C VAL A 141 9.10 8.39 55.46
N VAL A 142 9.85 9.35 54.88
CA VAL A 142 10.10 9.37 53.42
C VAL A 142 10.90 8.15 53.00
N THR A 143 10.35 7.38 52.11
CA THR A 143 10.95 6.18 51.50
C THR A 143 11.50 6.49 50.11
N THR A 144 12.57 5.77 49.75
CA THR A 144 13.20 5.97 48.43
C THR A 144 12.26 5.55 47.28
N ILE A 145 12.29 6.34 46.20
CA ILE A 145 11.63 6.02 44.92
C ILE A 145 12.65 5.65 43.84
N GLU A 146 13.92 5.47 44.20
CA GLU A 146 14.98 5.16 43.24
C GLU A 146 14.68 3.92 42.36
N PRO A 147 14.14 2.80 42.90
CA PRO A 147 13.76 1.67 42.06
C PRO A 147 12.73 2.03 41.02
N LEU A 148 11.81 2.94 41.34
CA LEU A 148 10.79 3.41 40.41
C LEU A 148 11.39 4.28 39.28
N LEU A 149 12.35 5.16 39.64
CA LEU A 149 13.08 6.00 38.68
C LEU A 149 13.98 5.21 37.73
N ARG A 150 14.31 3.96 38.07
CA ARG A 150 15.02 3.01 37.20
C ARG A 150 14.08 2.07 36.42
N SER A 151 12.78 2.10 36.71
CA SER A 151 11.80 1.25 36.05
C SER A 151 11.51 1.75 34.65
N ALA A 152 11.87 0.96 33.62
CA ALA A 152 11.55 1.27 32.22
C ALA A 152 10.04 1.43 31.99
N GLN A 153 9.21 0.65 32.69
CA GLN A 153 7.75 0.74 32.59
C GLN A 153 7.23 2.07 33.17
N PHE A 154 7.77 2.49 34.30
CA PHE A 154 7.36 3.76 34.91
C PHE A 154 7.82 4.95 34.06
N LEU A 155 9.09 4.98 33.65
CA LEU A 155 9.62 6.04 32.79
C LEU A 155 8.89 6.13 31.44
N TYR A 156 8.37 5.00 30.95
CA TYR A 156 7.56 5.01 29.73
C TYR A 156 6.19 5.68 29.92
N LEU A 157 5.59 5.58 31.10
CA LEU A 157 4.26 6.15 31.40
C LEU A 157 4.35 7.57 31.97
N LEU A 158 5.48 7.95 32.57
CA LEU A 158 5.65 9.24 33.27
C LEU A 158 5.42 10.48 32.37
N PRO A 159 5.72 10.48 31.06
CA PRO A 159 5.41 11.62 30.18
C PRO A 159 3.95 12.03 30.17
N ASP A 160 3.03 11.10 30.40
CA ASP A 160 1.59 11.41 30.51
C ASP A 160 1.31 12.41 31.64
N CYS A 161 2.18 12.46 32.67
CA CYS A 161 2.05 13.33 33.84
C CYS A 161 2.84 14.65 33.73
N PHE A 162 3.56 14.91 32.64
CA PHE A 162 4.35 16.15 32.52
C PHE A 162 3.49 17.40 32.60
N GLY A 163 2.30 17.36 31.97
CA GLY A 163 1.33 18.43 32.07
C GLY A 163 0.82 18.67 33.49
N ASP A 164 0.67 17.58 34.26
CA ASP A 164 0.20 17.62 35.65
C ASP A 164 1.21 18.33 36.54
N PHE A 165 2.51 17.99 36.42
CA PHE A 165 3.56 18.66 37.20
C PHE A 165 3.65 20.14 36.88
N ILE A 166 3.51 20.54 35.61
CA ILE A 166 3.50 21.96 35.21
C ILE A 166 2.31 22.69 35.87
N LYS A 167 1.13 22.11 35.79
CA LYS A 167 -0.10 22.71 36.37
C LYS A 167 -0.07 22.73 37.90
N PHE A 168 0.54 21.72 38.51
CA PHE A 168 0.67 21.61 39.95
C PHE A 168 1.64 22.65 40.56
N GLY A 169 2.52 23.26 39.76
CA GLY A 169 3.39 24.36 40.19
C GLY A 169 2.67 25.63 40.63
N ALA A 170 1.35 25.76 40.40
CA ALA A 170 0.58 26.91 40.87
C ALA A 170 0.44 26.92 42.41
N LYS A 171 0.64 28.08 43.05
CA LYS A 171 0.63 28.26 44.49
C LYS A 171 -0.55 27.58 45.19
N LYS A 172 -1.77 27.80 44.73
CA LYS A 172 -3.00 27.21 45.29
C LYS A 172 -2.97 25.67 45.36
N ARG A 173 -2.30 25.02 44.41
CA ARG A 173 -2.16 23.55 44.39
C ARG A 173 -1.04 23.07 45.25
N LEU A 174 0.07 23.82 45.29
CA LEU A 174 1.18 23.56 46.23
C LEU A 174 0.73 23.66 47.70
N ASP A 175 -0.20 24.57 47.99
CA ASP A 175 -0.77 24.69 49.35
C ASP A 175 -1.45 23.40 49.80
N ARG A 176 -2.07 22.61 48.89
CA ARG A 176 -2.66 21.29 49.21
C ARG A 176 -1.58 20.24 49.55
N VAL A 177 -0.41 20.28 48.91
CA VAL A 177 0.72 19.46 49.30
C VAL A 177 1.18 19.84 50.73
N ASN A 178 1.24 21.16 51.00
CA ASN A 178 1.63 21.66 52.32
C ASN A 178 0.63 21.26 53.41
N VAL A 179 -0.67 21.21 53.11
CA VAL A 179 -1.67 20.71 54.07
C VAL A 179 -1.38 19.28 54.48
N VAL A 180 -1.09 18.37 53.52
CA VAL A 180 -0.72 16.98 53.79
C VAL A 180 0.57 16.91 54.59
N LEU A 181 1.59 17.68 54.19
CA LEU A 181 2.88 17.75 54.91
C LEU A 181 2.68 18.21 56.35
N ASN A 182 1.89 19.23 56.60
CA ASN A 182 1.63 19.76 57.96
C ASN A 182 0.92 18.71 58.81
N LYS A 183 -0.08 17.98 58.29
CA LYS A 183 -0.74 16.89 59.01
C LYS A 183 0.26 15.80 59.40
N ILE A 184 1.14 15.37 58.46
CA ILE A 184 2.15 14.34 58.76
C ILE A 184 3.19 14.88 59.77
N ASN A 185 3.63 16.14 59.64
CA ASN A 185 4.66 16.72 60.51
C ASN A 185 4.14 17.04 61.91
N SER A 186 2.83 17.10 62.16
CA SER A 186 2.26 17.26 63.50
C SER A 186 2.28 15.97 64.34
N LEU A 187 2.50 14.82 63.69
CA LEU A 187 2.57 13.52 64.39
C LEU A 187 3.87 13.37 65.17
N GLN A 188 3.81 12.72 66.30
CA GLN A 188 4.95 12.45 67.17
C GLN A 188 5.21 10.96 67.32
N GLY A 189 6.48 10.57 67.54
CA GLY A 189 6.84 9.17 67.74
C GLY A 189 7.98 8.67 66.86
N THR A 190 8.21 7.37 66.88
CA THR A 190 9.16 6.68 65.99
C THR A 190 8.63 6.63 64.55
N LYS A 191 9.47 6.28 63.58
CA LYS A 191 9.06 6.12 62.17
C LYS A 191 7.86 5.20 62.05
N VAL A 192 7.88 4.04 62.71
CA VAL A 192 6.80 3.02 62.65
C VAL A 192 5.50 3.55 63.25
N GLN A 193 5.59 4.23 64.37
CA GLN A 193 4.39 4.83 65.00
C GLN A 193 3.76 5.90 64.11
N ILE A 194 4.56 6.79 63.54
CA ILE A 194 4.07 7.83 62.65
C ILE A 194 3.43 7.20 61.40
N GLN A 195 4.09 6.22 60.78
CA GLN A 195 3.51 5.53 59.62
C GLN A 195 2.17 4.85 59.94
N ALA A 196 2.02 4.28 61.14
CA ALA A 196 0.77 3.67 61.57
C ALA A 196 -0.37 4.70 61.81
N HIS A 197 -0.04 5.95 62.09
CA HIS A 197 -1.02 7.03 62.29
C HIS A 197 -1.34 7.82 61.01
N ILE A 198 -0.67 7.55 59.91
CA ILE A 198 -1.01 8.14 58.59
C ILE A 198 -2.17 7.38 58.01
N THR A 199 -3.36 7.97 58.04
CA THR A 199 -4.60 7.41 57.54
C THR A 199 -4.98 8.05 56.18
N ASP A 200 -5.85 7.42 55.43
CA ASP A 200 -6.23 7.85 54.07
C ASP A 200 -6.92 9.23 54.04
N ASP A 201 -7.56 9.63 55.17
CA ASP A 201 -8.17 10.95 55.29
C ASP A 201 -7.16 12.13 55.24
N PHE A 202 -5.87 11.85 55.44
CA PHE A 202 -4.80 12.86 55.29
C PHE A 202 -4.72 13.34 53.85
N PHE A 203 -5.09 12.49 52.88
CA PHE A 203 -4.90 12.71 51.44
C PHE A 203 -6.19 13.19 50.76
N THR A 204 -7.36 13.22 51.41
CA THR A 204 -8.65 13.54 50.81
C THR A 204 -8.62 14.85 50.00
N GLU A 205 -7.98 15.87 50.53
CA GLU A 205 -7.94 17.19 49.90
C GLU A 205 -7.08 17.20 48.63
N ILE A 206 -5.91 16.55 48.64
CA ILE A 206 -5.06 16.47 47.44
C ILE A 206 -5.61 15.51 46.40
N GLU A 207 -6.31 14.46 46.83
CA GLU A 207 -6.97 13.51 45.91
C GLU A 207 -8.11 14.13 45.13
N SER A 208 -8.71 15.21 45.62
CA SER A 208 -9.72 15.99 44.91
C SER A 208 -9.14 16.80 43.74
N GLU A 209 -7.81 16.95 43.65
CA GLU A 209 -7.13 17.62 42.55
C GLU A 209 -7.00 16.70 41.35
N GLU A 210 -7.55 17.12 40.22
CA GLU A 210 -7.58 16.37 38.96
C GLU A 210 -6.19 15.86 38.53
N TYR A 211 -5.17 16.72 38.63
CA TYR A 211 -3.79 16.41 38.22
C TYR A 211 -3.11 15.39 39.15
N TYR A 212 -3.38 15.45 40.44
CA TYR A 212 -2.89 14.43 41.37
C TYR A 212 -3.63 13.09 41.14
N ALA A 213 -4.94 13.13 40.98
CA ALA A 213 -5.72 11.95 40.68
C ALA A 213 -5.32 11.29 39.36
N HIS A 214 -4.92 12.08 38.35
CA HIS A 214 -4.37 11.56 37.10
C HIS A 214 -3.01 10.86 37.35
N PHE A 215 -2.08 11.49 38.05
CA PHE A 215 -0.81 10.89 38.46
C PHE A 215 -1.03 9.58 39.23
N LYS A 216 -1.93 9.57 40.22
CA LYS A 216 -2.29 8.36 40.98
C LYS A 216 -2.69 7.22 40.07
N ARG A 217 -3.56 7.48 39.09
CA ARG A 217 -3.98 6.48 38.09
C ARG A 217 -2.80 5.94 37.25
N VAL A 218 -1.87 6.79 36.89
CA VAL A 218 -0.68 6.40 36.11
C VAL A 218 0.25 5.54 36.98
N LEU A 219 0.50 5.95 38.24
CA LEU A 219 1.35 5.20 39.16
C LEU A 219 0.78 3.81 39.47
N LEU A 220 -0.53 3.72 39.69
CA LEU A 220 -1.20 2.43 39.99
C LEU A 220 -1.17 1.43 38.81
N LYS A 221 -0.88 1.88 37.58
CA LYS A 221 -0.60 0.94 36.46
C LYS A 221 0.74 0.20 36.63
N VAL A 222 1.66 0.77 37.40
CA VAL A 222 3.00 0.20 37.65
C VAL A 222 3.07 -0.45 39.02
N ASN A 223 2.44 0.15 40.03
CA ASN A 223 2.34 -0.37 41.38
C ASN A 223 0.87 -0.40 41.85
N PRO A 224 0.11 -1.46 41.51
CA PRO A 224 -1.33 -1.54 41.83
C PRO A 224 -1.67 -1.58 43.31
N THR A 225 -0.71 -1.94 44.16
CA THR A 225 -0.89 -2.09 45.62
C THR A 225 -0.38 -0.90 46.40
N ALA A 226 0.01 0.19 45.73
CA ALA A 226 0.54 1.38 46.43
C ALA A 226 -0.53 2.01 47.35
N THR A 227 -0.19 2.22 48.60
CA THR A 227 -1.00 2.94 49.59
C THR A 227 -1.12 4.42 49.25
N CYS A 228 -2.11 5.12 49.80
CA CYS A 228 -2.26 6.56 49.60
C CYS A 228 -1.00 7.34 50.03
N PHE A 229 -0.33 6.89 51.10
CA PHE A 229 0.95 7.48 51.50
C PHE A 229 2.07 7.24 50.50
N GLU A 230 2.19 6.05 49.93
CA GLU A 230 3.21 5.74 48.92
C GLU A 230 2.98 6.53 47.63
N VAL A 231 1.73 6.72 47.21
CA VAL A 231 1.39 7.59 46.10
C VAL A 231 1.82 9.03 46.37
N PHE A 232 1.47 9.56 47.55
CA PHE A 232 1.84 10.92 47.95
C PHE A 232 3.35 11.09 48.05
N ASN A 233 4.04 10.16 48.71
CA ASN A 233 5.50 10.16 48.81
C ASN A 233 6.18 10.17 47.44
N THR A 234 5.66 9.39 46.50
CA THR A 234 6.17 9.35 45.12
C THR A 234 5.89 10.66 44.40
N PHE A 235 4.67 11.18 44.50
CA PHE A 235 4.27 12.44 43.85
C PHE A 235 5.10 13.60 44.36
N PHE A 236 5.27 13.73 45.71
CA PHE A 236 6.07 14.79 46.35
C PHE A 236 7.52 14.78 45.86
N GLN A 237 8.15 13.61 45.83
CA GLN A 237 9.53 13.48 45.37
C GLN A 237 9.68 13.79 43.90
N LEU A 238 8.74 13.33 43.07
CA LEU A 238 8.75 13.61 41.61
C LEU A 238 8.49 15.08 41.32
N LEU A 239 7.62 15.72 42.07
CA LEU A 239 7.38 17.16 41.93
C LEU A 239 8.66 17.97 42.26
N TYR A 240 9.38 17.58 43.33
CA TYR A 240 10.69 18.14 43.67
C TYR A 240 11.70 17.95 42.55
N ILE A 241 11.85 16.71 42.05
CA ILE A 241 12.79 16.38 40.97
C ILE A 241 12.41 17.12 39.68
N TRP A 242 11.14 17.20 39.36
CA TRP A 242 10.65 17.95 38.20
C TRP A 242 11.03 19.43 38.26
N ASN A 243 10.87 20.05 39.41
CA ASN A 243 11.18 21.48 39.58
C ASN A 243 12.67 21.78 39.46
N HIS A 244 13.53 20.83 39.82
CA HIS A 244 15.00 21.05 39.86
C HIS A 244 15.73 20.39 38.67
N HIS A 245 15.19 19.34 38.09
CA HIS A 245 15.88 18.48 37.10
C HIS A 245 14.96 18.06 35.93
N LYS A 246 14.10 18.97 35.50
CA LYS A 246 13.08 18.72 34.47
C LYS A 246 13.64 18.09 33.19
N ASP A 247 14.76 18.60 32.68
CA ASP A 247 15.34 18.12 31.42
C ASP A 247 15.94 16.72 31.59
N ASN A 248 16.49 16.40 32.73
CA ASN A 248 16.95 15.04 33.05
C ASN A 248 15.79 14.05 33.12
N VAL A 249 14.66 14.46 33.72
CA VAL A 249 13.44 13.61 33.77
C VAL A 249 12.93 13.35 32.35
N ARG A 250 12.82 14.39 31.52
CA ARG A 250 12.43 14.27 30.13
C ARG A 250 13.36 13.36 29.34
N GLY A 251 14.66 13.59 29.43
CA GLY A 251 15.68 12.79 28.75
C GLY A 251 15.61 11.31 29.13
N ALA A 252 15.47 11.00 30.45
CA ALA A 252 15.34 9.62 30.92
C ALA A 252 14.05 8.95 30.37
N CYS A 253 12.94 9.67 30.34
CA CYS A 253 11.70 9.17 29.78
C CYS A 253 11.80 8.95 28.26
N TYR A 254 12.37 9.89 27.52
CA TYR A 254 12.57 9.74 26.06
C TYR A 254 13.51 8.57 25.76
N ARG A 255 14.57 8.40 26.55
CA ARG A 255 15.44 7.22 26.43
C ARG A 255 14.67 5.91 26.68
N ALA A 256 13.79 5.85 27.67
CA ALA A 256 12.96 4.68 27.94
C ALA A 256 11.99 4.38 26.79
N HIS A 257 11.40 5.42 26.19
CA HIS A 257 10.58 5.29 24.98
C HIS A 257 11.39 4.76 23.78
N TYR A 258 12.58 5.30 23.58
CA TYR A 258 13.50 4.86 22.54
C TYR A 258 13.89 3.38 22.72
N GLU A 259 14.30 2.96 23.91
CA GLU A 259 14.69 1.56 24.18
C GLU A 259 13.53 0.60 23.94
N ARG A 260 12.33 0.96 24.37
CA ARG A 260 11.13 0.15 24.10
C ARG A 260 10.80 0.09 22.60
N TYR A 261 10.99 1.20 21.89
CA TYR A 261 10.81 1.27 20.46
C TYR A 261 11.82 0.36 19.73
N LYS A 262 13.11 0.46 20.08
CA LYS A 262 14.18 -0.39 19.57
C LYS A 262 13.90 -1.87 19.80
N GLN A 263 13.53 -2.27 21.02
CA GLN A 263 13.16 -3.65 21.34
C GLN A 263 12.01 -4.15 20.46
N ARG A 264 11.02 -3.31 20.19
CA ARG A 264 9.91 -3.66 19.30
C ARG A 264 10.35 -3.81 17.85
N ILE A 265 11.24 -2.96 17.36
CA ILE A 265 11.85 -3.09 16.03
C ILE A 265 12.61 -4.40 15.93
N ASP A 266 13.50 -4.68 16.88
CA ASP A 266 14.31 -5.91 16.88
C ASP A 266 13.43 -7.18 16.95
N ALA A 267 12.39 -7.17 17.78
CA ALA A 267 11.43 -8.27 17.86
C ALA A 267 10.69 -8.50 16.52
N ASN A 268 10.27 -7.43 15.86
CA ASN A 268 9.59 -7.53 14.57
C ASN A 268 10.55 -7.99 13.44
N LEU A 269 11.78 -7.47 13.41
CA LEU A 269 12.79 -7.92 12.46
C LEU A 269 13.10 -9.41 12.65
N LYS A 270 13.20 -9.88 13.88
CA LYS A 270 13.41 -11.30 14.20
C LYS A 270 12.25 -12.20 13.73
N LEU A 271 11.00 -11.72 13.79
CA LEU A 271 9.85 -12.46 13.29
C LEU A 271 9.84 -12.57 11.76
N LEU A 272 10.42 -11.57 11.07
CA LEU A 272 10.51 -11.53 9.62
C LEU A 272 11.76 -12.27 9.08
N ASP A 273 12.76 -12.49 9.93
CA ASP A 273 13.98 -13.21 9.57
C ASP A 273 13.77 -14.73 9.68
N THR A 274 13.27 -15.32 8.61
CA THR A 274 13.05 -16.77 8.52
C THR A 274 14.32 -17.59 8.30
N THR A 275 15.47 -16.93 8.04
CA THR A 275 16.74 -17.61 7.71
C THR A 275 17.75 -17.65 8.86
N GLY A 276 17.45 -17.01 10.01
CA GLY A 276 18.36 -16.92 11.14
C GLY A 276 19.63 -16.08 10.86
N ARG A 277 19.63 -15.32 9.78
CA ARG A 277 20.71 -14.41 9.40
C ARG A 277 20.42 -13.05 10.02
N SER A 278 21.04 -12.78 11.14
CA SER A 278 20.92 -11.64 12.05
C SER A 278 20.70 -10.28 11.38
N ILE A 279 19.46 -10.01 10.94
CA ILE A 279 19.01 -8.67 10.65
C ILE A 279 18.71 -8.02 11.99
N CYS A 280 19.41 -6.96 12.29
CA CYS A 280 19.28 -6.27 13.57
C CYS A 280 19.39 -4.76 13.40
N SER A 281 18.77 -4.03 14.32
CA SER A 281 19.02 -2.60 14.43
C SER A 281 20.37 -2.33 15.10
N LYS A 282 21.09 -1.31 14.61
CA LYS A 282 22.35 -0.83 15.17
C LYS A 282 22.30 0.67 15.36
N GLU A 283 23.01 1.15 16.39
CA GLU A 283 23.18 2.58 16.59
C GLU A 283 24.44 3.05 15.86
N ARG A 284 24.28 3.94 14.87
CA ARG A 284 25.37 4.54 14.09
C ARG A 284 25.15 6.04 13.97
N ASN A 285 26.19 6.84 14.24
CA ASN A 285 26.18 8.30 14.04
C ASN A 285 24.95 9.01 14.65
N GLY A 286 24.54 8.58 15.85
CA GLY A 286 23.39 9.15 16.54
C GLY A 286 22.02 8.74 15.96
N LYS A 287 21.98 7.72 15.11
CA LYS A 287 20.75 7.16 14.52
C LYS A 287 20.64 5.67 14.81
N LEU A 288 19.41 5.21 15.01
CA LEU A 288 19.07 3.79 14.94
C LEU A 288 18.91 3.43 13.48
N VAL A 289 19.68 2.44 13.01
CA VAL A 289 19.75 2.04 11.62
C VAL A 289 19.49 0.53 11.54
N VAL A 290 18.66 0.09 10.59
CA VAL A 290 18.55 -1.33 10.25
C VAL A 290 19.54 -1.63 9.15
N THR A 291 20.43 -2.60 9.42
CA THR A 291 21.45 -3.06 8.48
C THR A 291 21.06 -4.44 7.94
N TYR A 292 21.32 -4.66 6.67
CA TYR A 292 21.02 -5.90 5.98
C TYR A 292 22.30 -6.69 5.68
N PRO A 293 22.23 -8.03 5.59
CA PRO A 293 23.30 -8.84 5.01
C PRO A 293 23.51 -8.47 3.54
N HIS A 294 24.64 -8.93 2.96
CA HIS A 294 24.87 -8.72 1.53
C HIS A 294 23.73 -9.33 0.70
N ALA A 295 23.35 -8.65 -0.39
CA ALA A 295 22.23 -9.05 -1.23
C ALA A 295 22.38 -10.50 -1.78
N ASN A 296 23.60 -10.98 -1.94
CA ASN A 296 23.90 -12.36 -2.36
C ASN A 296 23.57 -13.42 -1.28
N ASP A 297 23.41 -13.00 -0.03
CA ASP A 297 23.16 -13.88 1.12
C ASP A 297 21.67 -14.02 1.44
N ILE A 298 20.80 -13.24 0.81
CA ILE A 298 19.36 -13.21 1.04
C ILE A 298 18.63 -13.39 -0.29
N SER A 299 17.53 -14.15 -0.30
CA SER A 299 16.69 -14.23 -1.50
C SER A 299 16.03 -12.88 -1.81
N ASN A 300 15.77 -12.59 -3.09
CA ASN A 300 15.18 -11.33 -3.51
C ASN A 300 13.85 -11.04 -2.80
N GLY A 301 12.96 -12.04 -2.69
CA GLY A 301 11.67 -11.87 -2.03
C GLY A 301 11.78 -11.56 -0.53
N GLN A 302 12.71 -12.23 0.19
CA GLN A 302 12.96 -11.92 1.59
C GLN A 302 13.49 -10.50 1.80
N ARG A 303 14.43 -10.10 0.96
CA ARG A 303 14.99 -8.75 0.99
C ARG A 303 13.89 -7.70 0.86
N ASP A 304 13.04 -7.85 -0.15
CA ASP A 304 12.01 -6.85 -0.46
C ASP A 304 10.96 -6.76 0.64
N VAL A 305 10.57 -7.90 1.26
CA VAL A 305 9.67 -7.92 2.43
C VAL A 305 10.30 -7.24 3.64
N LEU A 306 11.55 -7.52 3.94
CA LEU A 306 12.23 -6.96 5.10
C LEU A 306 12.41 -5.45 4.95
N THR A 307 12.80 -5.00 3.76
CA THR A 307 12.92 -3.57 3.44
C THR A 307 11.56 -2.88 3.59
N PHE A 308 10.53 -3.44 2.98
CA PHE A 308 9.17 -2.93 3.07
C PHE A 308 8.65 -2.87 4.51
N ALA A 309 8.84 -3.94 5.29
CA ALA A 309 8.38 -3.98 6.69
C ALA A 309 9.12 -2.96 7.56
N THR A 310 10.42 -2.77 7.35
CA THR A 310 11.22 -1.76 8.07
C THR A 310 10.75 -0.36 7.73
N GLU A 311 10.57 -0.03 6.45
CA GLU A 311 10.06 1.26 6.00
C GLU A 311 8.66 1.55 6.59
N LEU A 312 7.81 0.53 6.62
CA LEU A 312 6.49 0.64 7.18
C LEU A 312 6.51 0.88 8.71
N MET A 313 7.49 0.30 9.43
CA MET A 313 7.71 0.58 10.85
C MET A 313 8.20 2.01 11.07
N VAL A 314 9.11 2.50 10.23
CA VAL A 314 9.59 3.89 10.25
C VAL A 314 8.42 4.84 10.03
N PHE A 315 7.64 4.62 8.98
CA PHE A 315 6.44 5.41 8.72
C PHE A 315 5.50 5.44 9.93
N LYS A 316 5.17 4.28 10.51
CA LYS A 316 4.31 4.18 11.69
C LYS A 316 4.83 4.96 12.89
N SER A 317 6.14 5.00 13.08
CA SER A 317 6.75 5.71 14.21
C SER A 317 6.64 7.22 14.09
N GLY A 318 6.58 7.72 12.85
CA GLY A 318 6.45 9.15 12.53
C GLY A 318 5.01 9.69 12.57
N LEU A 319 4.00 8.82 12.70
CA LEU A 319 2.60 9.23 12.68
C LEU A 319 2.23 10.09 13.88
N ARG A 320 1.59 11.22 13.60
CA ARG A 320 1.03 12.13 14.60
C ARG A 320 -0.49 12.24 14.39
N PRO A 321 -1.29 12.28 15.47
CA PRO A 321 -2.76 12.33 15.37
C PRO A 321 -3.31 13.61 14.70
N ASP A 322 -2.53 14.69 14.74
CA ASP A 322 -2.87 16.03 14.23
C ASP A 322 -2.50 16.25 12.77
N ARG A 323 -1.97 15.24 12.07
CA ARG A 323 -1.54 15.34 10.66
C ARG A 323 -2.17 14.30 9.77
N LYS A 324 -2.30 14.66 8.50
CA LYS A 324 -2.70 13.75 7.41
C LYS A 324 -1.47 13.28 6.64
N TYR A 325 -1.55 12.08 6.08
CA TYR A 325 -0.42 11.44 5.40
C TYR A 325 -0.82 10.91 4.04
N ILE A 326 0.14 10.93 3.11
CA ILE A 326 0.07 10.24 1.82
C ILE A 326 1.21 9.22 1.81
N LEU A 327 0.88 7.94 1.93
CA LEU A 327 1.82 6.82 1.87
C LEU A 327 1.81 6.25 0.46
N ILE A 328 2.90 6.41 -0.27
CA ILE A 328 3.08 5.89 -1.62
C ILE A 328 4.00 4.67 -1.54
N ILE A 329 3.59 3.57 -2.17
CA ILE A 329 4.35 2.33 -2.28
C ILE A 329 4.55 2.08 -3.77
N ASP A 330 5.81 2.23 -4.23
CA ASP A 330 6.17 2.16 -5.65
C ASP A 330 6.77 0.81 -6.01
N GLU A 331 6.00 0.00 -6.75
CA GLU A 331 6.38 -1.30 -7.35
C GLU A 331 6.94 -2.36 -6.36
N VAL A 332 6.79 -2.17 -5.05
CA VAL A 332 7.34 -3.13 -4.06
C VAL A 332 6.66 -4.49 -4.16
N PHE A 333 5.35 -4.50 -4.38
CA PHE A 333 4.55 -5.73 -4.47
C PHE A 333 4.81 -6.54 -5.74
N ASP A 334 5.37 -5.92 -6.76
CA ASP A 334 5.58 -6.53 -8.07
C ASP A 334 6.67 -7.62 -8.05
N TYR A 335 7.46 -7.66 -6.99
CA TYR A 335 8.57 -8.60 -6.78
C TYR A 335 8.35 -9.58 -5.62
N LEU A 336 7.23 -9.47 -4.90
CA LEU A 336 6.93 -10.35 -3.76
C LEU A 336 6.30 -11.66 -4.25
N ASP A 337 6.68 -12.76 -3.62
CA ASP A 337 5.95 -14.02 -3.74
C ASP A 337 4.57 -13.95 -3.06
N ASP A 338 3.75 -14.96 -3.27
CA ASP A 338 2.36 -14.98 -2.80
C ASP A 338 2.25 -14.86 -1.27
N ALA A 339 3.07 -15.58 -0.50
CA ALA A 339 3.06 -15.54 0.95
C ALA A 339 3.52 -14.18 1.50
N ASN A 340 4.56 -13.61 0.91
CA ASN A 340 5.09 -12.31 1.27
C ASN A 340 4.14 -11.18 0.88
N THR A 341 3.47 -11.30 -0.26
CA THR A 341 2.39 -10.40 -0.67
C THR A 341 1.26 -10.39 0.36
N MET A 342 0.80 -11.55 0.83
CA MET A 342 -0.23 -11.65 1.86
C MET A 342 0.19 -10.99 3.18
N ALA A 343 1.44 -11.18 3.61
CA ALA A 343 1.96 -10.56 4.82
C ALA A 343 1.99 -9.02 4.70
N ALA A 344 2.50 -8.49 3.58
CA ALA A 344 2.53 -7.06 3.31
C ALA A 344 1.12 -6.44 3.26
N GLN A 345 0.17 -7.11 2.62
CA GLN A 345 -1.24 -6.72 2.56
C GLN A 345 -1.87 -6.67 3.95
N TYR A 346 -1.58 -7.65 4.81
CA TYR A 346 -2.06 -7.65 6.19
C TYR A 346 -1.59 -6.40 6.94
N TYR A 347 -0.29 -6.07 6.87
CA TYR A 347 0.26 -4.90 7.55
C TYR A 347 -0.34 -3.58 7.03
N LEU A 348 -0.54 -3.45 5.72
CA LEU A 348 -1.19 -2.27 5.13
C LEU A 348 -2.65 -2.14 5.58
N SER A 349 -3.40 -3.24 5.59
CA SER A 349 -4.79 -3.22 6.02
C SER A 349 -4.93 -2.78 7.48
N GLN A 350 -3.98 -3.14 8.34
CA GLN A 350 -3.95 -2.69 9.74
C GLN A 350 -3.68 -1.18 9.87
N ILE A 351 -2.85 -0.60 8.99
CA ILE A 351 -2.60 0.84 8.98
C ILE A 351 -3.87 1.60 8.61
N VAL A 352 -4.53 1.21 7.52
CA VAL A 352 -5.78 1.85 7.07
C VAL A 352 -6.87 1.73 8.14
N LYS A 353 -7.06 0.56 8.74
CA LYS A 353 -8.08 0.34 9.78
C LYS A 353 -7.88 1.19 11.04
N LYS A 354 -6.61 1.38 11.46
CA LYS A 354 -6.29 2.14 12.69
C LYS A 354 -6.31 3.65 12.50
N ASN A 355 -6.10 4.14 11.27
CA ASN A 355 -5.94 5.56 10.96
C ASN A 355 -6.99 6.04 9.95
N LYS A 356 -8.23 5.60 10.08
CA LYS A 356 -9.33 5.90 9.15
C LYS A 356 -9.40 7.38 8.81
N GLY A 357 -9.28 7.71 7.52
CA GLY A 357 -9.41 9.05 6.99
C GLY A 357 -8.17 9.95 7.11
N ASN A 358 -7.14 9.55 7.87
CA ASN A 358 -5.94 10.36 8.05
C ASN A 358 -4.76 9.93 7.16
N ILE A 359 -4.85 8.78 6.50
CA ILE A 359 -3.79 8.25 5.63
C ILE A 359 -4.38 7.84 4.30
N TYR A 360 -3.89 8.45 3.21
CA TYR A 360 -4.10 7.96 1.85
C TYR A 360 -3.00 6.96 1.53
N VAL A 361 -3.33 5.68 1.42
CA VAL A 361 -2.39 4.64 0.97
C VAL A 361 -2.53 4.48 -0.52
N VAL A 362 -1.46 4.74 -1.26
CA VAL A 362 -1.38 4.66 -2.72
C VAL A 362 -0.35 3.60 -3.09
N LEU A 363 -0.79 2.53 -3.72
CA LEU A 363 0.06 1.44 -4.18
C LEU A 363 0.17 1.53 -5.69
N LEU A 364 1.36 1.86 -6.19
CA LEU A 364 1.66 1.96 -7.61
C LEU A 364 2.13 0.59 -8.12
N THR A 365 1.51 0.08 -9.17
CA THR A 365 1.86 -1.23 -9.73
C THR A 365 1.61 -1.29 -11.25
N HIS A 366 2.32 -2.17 -11.93
CA HIS A 366 2.03 -2.54 -13.31
C HIS A 366 1.31 -3.90 -13.42
N LEU A 367 1.14 -4.59 -12.29
CA LEU A 367 0.49 -5.89 -12.27
C LEU A 367 -1.03 -5.78 -12.40
N ASN A 368 -1.63 -6.85 -12.91
CA ASN A 368 -3.08 -6.95 -12.97
C ASN A 368 -3.68 -6.96 -11.56
N PRO A 369 -4.73 -6.18 -11.27
CA PRO A 369 -5.41 -6.14 -9.97
C PRO A 369 -5.80 -7.50 -9.41
N TYR A 370 -6.05 -8.47 -10.26
CA TYR A 370 -6.39 -9.84 -9.83
C TYR A 370 -5.30 -10.52 -9.01
N TYR A 371 -4.03 -10.16 -9.19
CA TYR A 371 -2.92 -10.69 -8.39
C TYR A 371 -2.96 -10.22 -6.93
N PHE A 372 -3.63 -9.10 -6.68
CA PHE A 372 -3.78 -8.54 -5.33
C PHE A 372 -5.04 -9.00 -4.62
N ARG A 373 -6.00 -9.60 -5.33
CA ARG A 373 -7.29 -10.00 -4.76
C ARG A 373 -7.15 -11.32 -4.00
N ASN A 374 -7.41 -11.25 -2.71
CA ASN A 374 -7.51 -12.42 -1.83
C ASN A 374 -8.46 -12.10 -0.66
N TYR A 375 -8.48 -12.95 0.35
CA TYR A 375 -9.32 -12.73 1.53
C TYR A 375 -9.01 -11.41 2.26
N ILE A 376 -7.75 -10.97 2.28
CA ILE A 376 -7.30 -9.75 2.96
C ILE A 376 -7.59 -8.52 2.11
N PHE A 377 -7.25 -8.58 0.83
CA PHE A 377 -7.47 -7.53 -0.16
C PHE A 377 -8.68 -7.86 -1.04
N ASN A 378 -9.86 -7.67 -0.48
CA ASN A 378 -11.12 -7.78 -1.19
C ASN A 378 -11.61 -6.39 -1.65
N GLU A 379 -12.71 -6.36 -2.39
CA GLU A 379 -13.29 -5.14 -2.97
C GLU A 379 -13.69 -4.07 -1.95
N ASN A 380 -13.93 -4.45 -0.69
CA ASN A 380 -14.23 -3.51 0.39
C ASN A 380 -12.97 -2.78 0.90
N VAL A 381 -11.79 -3.37 0.69
CA VAL A 381 -10.50 -2.87 1.19
C VAL A 381 -9.69 -2.17 0.09
N ILE A 382 -9.90 -2.55 -1.18
CA ILE A 382 -9.18 -1.98 -2.33
C ILE A 382 -10.07 -1.00 -3.08
N ASN A 383 -9.49 0.15 -3.44
CA ASN A 383 -9.99 1.05 -4.47
C ASN A 383 -9.09 0.92 -5.69
N GLN A 384 -9.62 0.48 -6.84
CA GLN A 384 -8.84 0.32 -8.07
C GLN A 384 -8.88 1.59 -8.89
N VAL A 385 -7.70 2.13 -9.17
CA VAL A 385 -7.51 3.36 -9.92
C VAL A 385 -6.58 3.10 -11.09
N TYR A 386 -7.04 3.34 -12.30
CA TYR A 386 -6.21 3.29 -13.49
C TYR A 386 -5.71 4.70 -13.79
N LEU A 387 -4.38 4.88 -13.88
CA LEU A 387 -3.75 6.19 -14.04
C LEU A 387 -3.86 6.76 -15.46
N GLU A 388 -4.54 6.08 -16.35
CA GLU A 388 -4.74 6.53 -17.73
C GLU A 388 -6.19 6.94 -17.95
N ASP A 389 -6.43 8.24 -18.15
CA ASP A 389 -7.77 8.80 -18.37
C ASP A 389 -8.31 8.52 -19.77
N THR A 390 -7.44 8.22 -20.73
CA THR A 390 -7.78 8.00 -22.14
C THR A 390 -7.86 6.53 -22.52
N MET A 391 -8.11 5.65 -21.57
CA MET A 391 -8.28 4.23 -21.89
C MET A 391 -9.48 4.03 -22.82
N PRO A 392 -9.30 3.30 -23.94
CA PRO A 392 -10.42 2.88 -24.77
C PRO A 392 -11.44 2.12 -23.95
N VAL A 393 -12.70 2.42 -24.14
CA VAL A 393 -13.81 1.79 -23.42
C VAL A 393 -14.64 1.00 -24.42
N ALA A 394 -15.10 -0.17 -24.02
CA ALA A 394 -16.01 -0.95 -24.85
C ALA A 394 -17.28 -0.14 -25.15
N THR A 395 -17.76 -0.24 -26.35
CA THR A 395 -19.03 0.38 -26.76
C THR A 395 -20.19 -0.22 -25.97
N GLN A 396 -21.16 0.62 -25.62
CA GLN A 396 -22.34 0.12 -24.90
C GLN A 396 -23.08 -0.98 -25.67
N GLU A 397 -23.08 -0.89 -26.99
CA GLU A 397 -23.65 -1.88 -27.87
C GLU A 397 -22.94 -3.23 -27.76
N MET A 398 -21.60 -3.24 -27.76
CA MET A 398 -20.83 -4.48 -27.60
C MET A 398 -21.11 -5.10 -26.23
N MET A 399 -21.08 -4.29 -25.17
CA MET A 399 -21.37 -4.77 -23.84
C MET A 399 -22.77 -5.36 -23.69
N LYS A 400 -23.77 -4.68 -24.23
CA LYS A 400 -25.16 -5.19 -24.24
C LYS A 400 -25.31 -6.46 -25.08
N PHE A 401 -24.59 -6.59 -26.19
CA PHE A 401 -24.63 -7.78 -27.04
C PHE A 401 -24.01 -9.00 -26.34
N ILE A 402 -22.85 -8.83 -25.67
CA ILE A 402 -22.24 -9.89 -24.89
C ILE A 402 -23.11 -10.24 -23.66
N ALA A 403 -23.62 -9.24 -22.94
CA ALA A 403 -24.51 -9.43 -21.79
C ALA A 403 -25.80 -10.16 -22.18
N PHE A 404 -26.36 -9.83 -23.31
CA PHE A 404 -27.54 -10.53 -23.86
C PHE A 404 -27.27 -12.04 -24.03
N ARG A 405 -26.17 -12.41 -24.69
CA ARG A 405 -25.80 -13.83 -24.84
C ARG A 405 -25.58 -14.49 -23.45
N GLN A 406 -24.96 -13.83 -22.51
CA GLN A 406 -24.72 -14.37 -21.18
C GLN A 406 -26.01 -14.60 -20.41
N GLY A 407 -26.96 -13.67 -20.53
CA GLY A 407 -28.24 -13.67 -19.80
C GLY A 407 -29.27 -14.67 -20.35
N LEU A 408 -29.00 -15.33 -21.48
CA LEU A 408 -29.90 -16.38 -22.01
C LEU A 408 -29.99 -17.57 -21.05
N ASP A 409 -31.23 -17.97 -20.69
CA ASP A 409 -31.50 -18.99 -19.69
C ASP A 409 -31.15 -20.39 -20.21
N LYS A 410 -30.23 -21.06 -19.57
CA LYS A 410 -29.84 -22.43 -19.94
C LYS A 410 -30.92 -23.49 -19.72
N LYS A 411 -31.97 -23.17 -18.95
CA LYS A 411 -33.11 -24.06 -18.70
C LYS A 411 -34.17 -23.95 -19.77
N ASN A 412 -34.21 -22.84 -20.51
CA ASN A 412 -35.10 -22.67 -21.68
C ASN A 412 -34.43 -23.23 -22.92
N ALA A 413 -35.09 -24.15 -23.62
CA ALA A 413 -34.53 -24.81 -24.81
C ALA A 413 -34.19 -23.84 -25.94
N ASN A 414 -35.04 -22.82 -26.19
CA ASN A 414 -34.83 -21.83 -27.25
C ASN A 414 -33.65 -20.90 -26.88
N ASP A 415 -33.55 -20.47 -25.63
CA ASP A 415 -32.46 -19.66 -25.14
C ASP A 415 -31.14 -20.42 -25.19
N LYS A 416 -31.15 -21.68 -24.79
CA LYS A 416 -29.99 -22.56 -24.86
C LYS A 416 -29.51 -22.71 -26.30
N ALA A 417 -30.40 -23.02 -27.21
CA ALA A 417 -30.07 -23.16 -28.63
C ALA A 417 -29.53 -21.84 -29.23
N LEU A 418 -30.16 -20.70 -28.92
CA LEU A 418 -29.67 -19.40 -29.41
C LEU A 418 -28.28 -19.09 -28.82
N LYS A 419 -28.05 -19.38 -27.56
CA LYS A 419 -26.74 -19.16 -26.88
C LYS A 419 -25.62 -20.00 -27.51
N GLU A 420 -25.92 -21.25 -27.84
CA GLU A 420 -24.99 -22.16 -28.52
C GLU A 420 -24.70 -21.68 -29.93
N ASP A 421 -25.74 -21.32 -30.71
CA ASP A 421 -25.62 -20.80 -32.08
C ASP A 421 -24.83 -19.47 -32.10
N MET A 422 -25.13 -18.52 -31.20
CA MET A 422 -24.35 -17.29 -31.09
C MET A 422 -22.87 -17.60 -30.76
N SER A 423 -22.62 -18.54 -29.88
CA SER A 423 -21.25 -18.94 -29.54
C SER A 423 -20.56 -19.53 -30.77
N CYS A 424 -21.19 -20.42 -31.48
CA CYS A 424 -20.62 -21.13 -32.62
C CYS A 424 -20.41 -20.24 -33.85
N TYR A 425 -21.38 -19.39 -34.20
CA TYR A 425 -21.39 -18.68 -35.49
C TYR A 425 -20.99 -17.20 -35.41
N ILE A 426 -21.04 -16.60 -34.20
CA ILE A 426 -20.73 -15.18 -34.01
C ILE A 426 -19.42 -15.01 -33.21
N PHE A 427 -19.24 -15.74 -32.09
CA PHE A 427 -18.12 -15.56 -31.17
C PHE A 427 -16.93 -16.51 -31.39
N HIS A 428 -17.10 -17.54 -32.25
CA HIS A 428 -16.03 -18.43 -32.72
C HIS A 428 -15.97 -18.44 -34.24
N TYR A 429 -14.82 -18.82 -34.78
CA TYR A 429 -14.70 -19.02 -36.21
C TYR A 429 -15.49 -20.24 -36.61
N ASN A 430 -16.37 -20.03 -37.61
CA ASN A 430 -17.12 -21.07 -38.28
C ASN A 430 -17.19 -20.71 -39.78
N PRO A 431 -16.91 -21.65 -40.72
CA PRO A 431 -17.03 -21.41 -42.15
C PRO A 431 -18.49 -21.29 -42.60
N GLN A 432 -19.42 -21.87 -41.85
CA GLN A 432 -20.85 -21.73 -42.13
C GLN A 432 -21.36 -20.37 -41.65
N VAL A 433 -22.16 -19.72 -42.47
CA VAL A 433 -22.75 -18.42 -42.16
C VAL A 433 -24.24 -18.61 -41.88
N ILE A 434 -24.63 -18.42 -40.62
CA ILE A 434 -26.05 -18.51 -40.23
C ILE A 434 -26.49 -17.13 -39.73
N ASP A 435 -27.56 -16.60 -40.27
CA ASP A 435 -28.18 -15.34 -39.84
C ASP A 435 -29.06 -15.59 -38.61
N LEU A 436 -28.63 -15.10 -37.46
CA LEU A 436 -29.35 -15.17 -36.19
C LEU A 436 -30.12 -13.88 -35.87
N SER A 437 -30.09 -12.87 -36.75
CA SER A 437 -30.63 -11.53 -36.49
C SER A 437 -32.11 -11.52 -36.16
N ALA A 438 -32.91 -12.31 -36.88
CA ALA A 438 -34.35 -12.43 -36.65
C ALA A 438 -34.64 -13.06 -35.27
N ARG A 439 -33.89 -14.11 -34.87
CA ARG A 439 -34.04 -14.76 -33.57
C ARG A 439 -33.65 -13.83 -32.41
N ILE A 440 -32.58 -13.06 -32.58
CA ILE A 440 -32.16 -12.06 -31.56
C ILE A 440 -33.21 -10.95 -31.44
N ALA A 441 -33.80 -10.51 -32.57
CA ALA A 441 -34.81 -9.45 -32.56
C ALA A 441 -36.08 -9.83 -31.79
N THR A 442 -36.45 -11.12 -31.73
CA THR A 442 -37.64 -11.58 -30.97
C THR A 442 -37.57 -11.26 -29.47
N TYR A 443 -36.39 -11.10 -28.93
CA TYR A 443 -36.20 -10.78 -27.50
C TYR A 443 -36.45 -9.30 -27.15
N SER A 444 -36.51 -8.42 -28.17
CA SER A 444 -36.80 -6.97 -28.01
C SER A 444 -36.01 -6.29 -26.88
N LYS A 445 -34.74 -6.68 -26.66
CA LYS A 445 -33.92 -6.13 -25.58
C LYS A 445 -33.37 -4.75 -25.98
N PRO A 446 -33.63 -3.67 -25.17
CA PRO A 446 -33.16 -2.33 -25.47
C PRO A 446 -31.63 -2.24 -25.62
N GLY A 447 -31.18 -1.68 -26.74
CA GLY A 447 -29.78 -1.44 -27.05
C GLY A 447 -28.98 -2.67 -27.51
N VAL A 448 -29.60 -3.84 -27.67
CA VAL A 448 -29.00 -5.00 -28.33
C VAL A 448 -29.15 -4.85 -29.83
N LYS A 449 -28.06 -4.76 -30.59
CA LYS A 449 -28.07 -4.69 -32.05
C LYS A 449 -28.33 -6.06 -32.63
N SER A 450 -29.59 -6.36 -32.93
CA SER A 450 -29.99 -7.65 -33.56
C SER A 450 -29.31 -7.88 -34.93
N THR A 451 -28.94 -6.82 -35.64
CA THR A 451 -28.21 -6.90 -36.92
C THR A 451 -26.83 -7.55 -36.77
N TRP A 452 -26.24 -7.55 -35.58
CA TRP A 452 -25.00 -8.28 -35.29
C TRP A 452 -25.18 -9.80 -35.21
N GLY A 453 -26.41 -10.26 -35.25
CA GLY A 453 -26.74 -11.68 -35.52
C GLY A 453 -26.39 -12.14 -36.94
N LYS A 454 -26.08 -11.20 -37.86
CA LYS A 454 -25.49 -11.49 -39.17
C LYS A 454 -23.98 -11.54 -39.06
N PRO A 455 -23.32 -12.71 -39.22
CA PRO A 455 -21.87 -12.84 -39.03
C PRO A 455 -21.05 -11.84 -39.86
N ALA A 456 -21.46 -11.54 -41.10
CA ALA A 456 -20.75 -10.58 -41.94
C ALA A 456 -20.73 -9.17 -41.31
N VAL A 457 -21.91 -8.66 -40.90
CA VAL A 457 -22.04 -7.32 -40.29
C VAL A 457 -21.25 -7.22 -38.99
N PHE A 458 -21.27 -8.29 -38.18
CA PHE A 458 -20.50 -8.31 -36.91
C PHE A 458 -19.00 -8.34 -37.17
N LYS A 459 -18.54 -9.16 -38.11
CA LYS A 459 -17.10 -9.25 -38.46
C LYS A 459 -16.58 -7.96 -39.08
N GLU A 460 -17.37 -7.24 -39.89
CA GLU A 460 -17.02 -5.90 -40.40
C GLU A 460 -16.74 -4.93 -39.25
N MET A 461 -17.66 -4.85 -38.28
CA MET A 461 -17.46 -4.01 -37.09
C MET A 461 -16.20 -4.41 -36.29
N LEU A 462 -15.91 -5.72 -36.14
CA LEU A 462 -14.70 -6.18 -35.45
C LEU A 462 -13.43 -5.72 -36.19
N ILE A 463 -13.40 -5.78 -37.51
CA ILE A 463 -12.26 -5.35 -38.32
C ILE A 463 -12.08 -3.83 -38.29
N ASP A 464 -13.18 -3.07 -38.31
CA ASP A 464 -13.11 -1.61 -38.15
C ASP A 464 -12.44 -1.20 -36.83
N GLU A 465 -12.84 -1.82 -35.76
CA GLU A 465 -12.23 -1.56 -34.43
C GLU A 465 -10.77 -2.03 -34.34
N LEU A 466 -10.44 -3.16 -34.96
CA LEU A 466 -9.08 -3.66 -35.07
C LEU A 466 -8.16 -2.70 -35.88
N ASN A 467 -8.69 -2.16 -36.99
CA ASN A 467 -7.97 -1.18 -37.80
C ASN A 467 -7.70 0.11 -37.00
N LYS A 468 -8.67 0.62 -36.22
CA LYS A 468 -8.46 1.74 -35.31
C LYS A 468 -7.36 1.43 -34.33
N TYR A 469 -7.35 0.25 -33.69
CA TYR A 469 -6.33 -0.18 -32.75
C TYR A 469 -4.93 -0.23 -33.38
N PHE A 470 -4.79 -0.77 -34.60
CA PHE A 470 -3.49 -0.84 -35.29
C PHE A 470 -2.99 0.51 -35.79
N ALA A 471 -3.90 1.43 -36.09
CA ALA A 471 -3.61 2.81 -36.48
C ALA A 471 -3.32 3.74 -35.28
N ASP A 472 -3.16 3.18 -34.07
CA ASP A 472 -2.90 3.93 -32.85
C ASP A 472 -3.98 4.99 -32.50
N ALA A 473 -5.25 4.73 -32.89
CA ALA A 473 -6.36 5.57 -32.52
C ALA A 473 -6.57 5.54 -30.99
N SER A 474 -6.89 6.70 -30.41
CA SER A 474 -7.18 6.82 -28.97
C SER A 474 -8.50 6.16 -28.56
N VAL A 475 -9.41 5.94 -29.51
CA VAL A 475 -10.72 5.34 -29.26
C VAL A 475 -10.90 4.12 -30.15
N TYR A 476 -11.11 2.97 -29.55
CA TYR A 476 -11.46 1.71 -30.17
C TYR A 476 -12.20 0.81 -29.17
N ASP A 477 -12.95 -0.19 -29.64
CA ASP A 477 -13.60 -1.16 -28.77
C ASP A 477 -12.65 -2.33 -28.44
N PRO A 478 -12.20 -2.49 -27.20
CA PRO A 478 -11.23 -3.53 -26.83
C PRO A 478 -11.81 -4.95 -26.90
N TYR A 479 -13.13 -5.13 -26.68
CA TYR A 479 -13.76 -6.43 -26.85
C TYR A 479 -13.83 -6.85 -28.32
N ALA A 480 -14.08 -5.88 -29.24
CA ALA A 480 -14.03 -6.12 -30.64
C ALA A 480 -12.65 -6.58 -31.11
N VAL A 481 -11.59 -5.90 -30.65
CA VAL A 481 -10.19 -6.30 -30.92
C VAL A 481 -9.90 -7.71 -30.41
N ALA A 482 -10.31 -8.03 -29.20
CA ALA A 482 -10.07 -9.35 -28.58
C ALA A 482 -10.86 -10.46 -29.33
N LEU A 483 -12.08 -10.18 -29.78
CA LEU A 483 -12.86 -11.12 -30.58
C LEU A 483 -12.28 -11.31 -32.00
N ALA A 484 -11.85 -10.23 -32.65
CA ALA A 484 -11.15 -10.33 -33.94
C ALA A 484 -9.89 -11.22 -33.84
N LEU A 485 -9.12 -11.05 -32.74
CA LEU A 485 -7.95 -11.87 -32.45
C LEU A 485 -8.32 -13.37 -32.33
N ARG A 486 -9.38 -13.69 -31.61
CA ARG A 486 -9.88 -15.05 -31.48
C ARG A 486 -10.24 -15.64 -32.83
N LEU A 487 -11.08 -14.94 -33.60
CA LEU A 487 -11.51 -15.40 -34.92
C LEU A 487 -10.32 -15.62 -35.86
N ARG A 488 -9.33 -14.74 -35.83
CA ARG A 488 -8.09 -14.87 -36.62
C ARG A 488 -7.31 -16.13 -36.26
N ILE A 489 -7.07 -16.37 -34.98
CA ILE A 489 -6.34 -17.57 -34.53
C ILE A 489 -7.07 -18.84 -34.97
N GLU A 490 -8.37 -18.90 -34.70
CA GLU A 490 -9.17 -20.07 -35.04
C GLU A 490 -9.22 -20.30 -36.54
N LYS A 491 -9.37 -19.23 -37.36
CA LYS A 491 -9.32 -19.31 -38.81
C LYS A 491 -7.97 -19.85 -39.32
N VAL A 492 -6.87 -19.28 -38.89
CA VAL A 492 -5.54 -19.70 -39.34
C VAL A 492 -5.28 -21.19 -39.01
N MET A 493 -5.76 -21.64 -37.86
CA MET A 493 -5.62 -23.06 -37.51
C MET A 493 -6.55 -23.95 -38.30
N TYR A 494 -7.81 -23.52 -38.53
CA TYR A 494 -8.77 -24.22 -39.37
C TYR A 494 -8.27 -24.39 -40.82
N ASP A 495 -7.74 -23.31 -41.41
CA ASP A 495 -7.22 -23.33 -42.81
C ASP A 495 -6.03 -24.28 -42.99
N LYS A 496 -5.31 -24.61 -41.94
CA LYS A 496 -4.20 -25.56 -41.96
C LYS A 496 -4.62 -27.04 -41.82
N LEU A 497 -5.88 -27.31 -41.43
CA LEU A 497 -6.37 -28.68 -41.27
C LEU A 497 -6.50 -29.38 -42.63
N GLY A 498 -5.88 -30.55 -42.73
CA GLY A 498 -5.72 -31.27 -43.99
C GLY A 498 -6.96 -32.08 -44.47
N SER A 499 -7.95 -32.34 -43.57
CA SER A 499 -9.13 -33.12 -43.94
C SER A 499 -10.42 -32.47 -43.45
N GLU A 500 -11.49 -32.71 -44.19
CA GLU A 500 -12.84 -32.21 -43.83
C GLU A 500 -13.32 -32.78 -42.49
N GLN A 501 -12.95 -34.01 -42.15
CA GLN A 501 -13.28 -34.58 -40.83
C GLN A 501 -12.64 -33.77 -39.71
N LEU A 502 -11.32 -33.49 -39.79
CA LEU A 502 -10.62 -32.67 -38.78
C LEU A 502 -11.19 -31.25 -38.71
N LYS A 503 -11.60 -30.67 -39.83
CA LYS A 503 -12.25 -29.36 -39.86
C LYS A 503 -13.59 -29.35 -39.14
N ASN A 504 -14.40 -30.38 -39.32
CA ASN A 504 -15.68 -30.52 -38.62
C ASN A 504 -15.49 -30.70 -37.13
N ASP A 505 -14.60 -31.61 -36.72
CA ASP A 505 -14.26 -31.86 -35.31
C ASP A 505 -13.71 -30.60 -34.64
N PHE A 506 -12.89 -29.80 -35.35
CA PHE A 506 -12.38 -28.52 -34.85
C PHE A 506 -13.50 -27.50 -34.62
N VAL A 507 -14.46 -27.38 -35.53
CA VAL A 507 -15.61 -26.46 -35.37
C VAL A 507 -16.49 -26.86 -34.20
N GLU A 508 -16.73 -28.15 -33.99
CA GLU A 508 -17.51 -28.70 -32.89
C GLU A 508 -16.78 -28.57 -31.53
N THR A 509 -15.46 -28.44 -31.56
CA THR A 509 -14.67 -28.26 -30.32
C THR A 509 -14.95 -26.89 -29.69
N HIS A 510 -15.51 -26.89 -28.46
CA HIS A 510 -15.78 -25.64 -27.73
C HIS A 510 -14.50 -25.10 -27.06
N LYS A 511 -14.35 -23.79 -27.03
CA LYS A 511 -13.24 -23.00 -26.47
C LYS A 511 -11.96 -23.04 -27.31
N THR A 512 -11.41 -21.86 -27.57
CA THR A 512 -10.17 -21.68 -28.36
C THR A 512 -9.01 -22.51 -27.88
N ASN A 513 -8.78 -22.59 -26.56
CA ASN A 513 -7.70 -23.43 -25.98
C ASN A 513 -7.86 -24.91 -26.34
N LYS A 514 -9.10 -25.42 -26.33
CA LYS A 514 -9.34 -26.81 -26.70
C LYS A 514 -9.15 -27.03 -28.19
N LYS A 515 -9.53 -26.03 -29.00
CA LYS A 515 -9.27 -26.04 -30.45
C LYS A 515 -7.78 -26.06 -30.78
N LEU A 516 -6.97 -25.26 -30.06
CA LEU A 516 -5.52 -25.25 -30.23
C LEU A 516 -4.90 -26.58 -29.79
N LYS A 517 -5.32 -27.12 -28.65
CA LYS A 517 -4.86 -28.41 -28.17
C LYS A 517 -5.27 -29.55 -29.15
N PHE A 518 -6.49 -29.51 -29.67
CA PHE A 518 -6.93 -30.44 -30.69
C PHE A 518 -5.99 -30.43 -31.90
N CYS A 519 -5.50 -29.25 -32.31
CA CYS A 519 -4.53 -29.17 -33.40
C CYS A 519 -3.21 -29.84 -33.03
N GLU A 520 -2.68 -29.62 -31.82
CA GLU A 520 -1.47 -30.28 -31.34
C GLU A 520 -1.63 -31.80 -31.27
N ASP A 521 -2.73 -32.27 -30.70
CA ASP A 521 -3.07 -33.69 -30.59
C ASP A 521 -3.16 -34.38 -31.97
N ASN A 522 -3.45 -33.61 -33.04
CA ASN A 522 -3.44 -34.07 -34.42
C ASN A 522 -2.15 -33.72 -35.19
N ASN A 523 -1.03 -33.59 -34.49
CA ASN A 523 0.29 -33.33 -35.02
C ASN A 523 0.45 -32.03 -35.82
N MET A 524 -0.41 -31.05 -35.59
CA MET A 524 -0.28 -29.74 -36.20
C MET A 524 0.41 -28.77 -35.27
N PRO A 525 1.54 -28.16 -35.67
CA PRO A 525 2.25 -27.23 -34.82
C PRO A 525 1.45 -25.95 -34.59
N VAL A 526 1.20 -25.63 -33.31
CA VAL A 526 0.54 -24.41 -32.89
C VAL A 526 1.62 -23.44 -32.41
N PRO A 527 1.70 -22.22 -32.95
CA PRO A 527 2.65 -21.23 -32.47
C PRO A 527 2.39 -20.87 -31.00
N ASP A 528 3.45 -20.83 -30.16
CA ASP A 528 3.36 -20.49 -28.73
C ASP A 528 2.67 -19.14 -28.50
N ALA A 529 2.86 -18.18 -29.42
CA ALA A 529 2.20 -16.88 -29.37
C ALA A 529 0.66 -16.99 -29.30
N TYR A 530 0.06 -18.04 -29.85
CA TYR A 530 -1.42 -18.21 -29.82
C TYR A 530 -1.91 -18.56 -28.41
N PHE A 531 -1.11 -19.30 -27.64
CA PHE A 531 -1.41 -19.57 -26.23
C PHE A 531 -1.20 -18.31 -25.35
N ILE A 532 -0.15 -17.53 -25.63
CA ILE A 532 0.15 -16.28 -24.89
C ILE A 532 -0.99 -15.28 -25.06
N VAL A 533 -1.44 -15.02 -26.30
CA VAL A 533 -2.53 -14.06 -26.56
C VAL A 533 -3.91 -14.59 -26.15
N ASN A 534 -4.02 -15.87 -25.81
CA ASN A 534 -5.23 -16.44 -25.26
C ASN A 534 -5.68 -15.76 -23.94
N ALA A 535 -4.73 -15.29 -23.15
CA ALA A 535 -5.02 -14.48 -21.96
C ALA A 535 -5.74 -13.15 -22.26
N ILE A 536 -5.73 -12.69 -23.52
CA ILE A 536 -6.45 -11.50 -23.99
C ILE A 536 -7.85 -11.88 -24.41
N HIS A 537 -7.99 -12.80 -25.38
CA HIS A 537 -9.30 -13.10 -25.98
C HIS A 537 -10.21 -13.93 -25.08
N ASN A 538 -9.70 -14.70 -24.11
CA ASN A 538 -10.56 -15.41 -23.16
C ASN A 538 -11.40 -14.50 -22.27
N SER A 539 -10.93 -13.27 -22.04
CA SER A 539 -11.69 -12.28 -21.27
C SER A 539 -12.83 -11.66 -22.09
N SER A 540 -12.85 -11.81 -23.42
CA SER A 540 -13.84 -11.19 -24.30
C SER A 540 -15.21 -11.87 -24.29
N ASP A 541 -15.30 -13.12 -23.81
CA ASP A 541 -16.56 -13.87 -23.78
C ASP A 541 -17.41 -13.62 -22.56
N HIS A 542 -16.82 -13.06 -21.51
CA HIS A 542 -17.45 -12.92 -20.22
C HIS A 542 -17.25 -11.50 -19.69
N LEU A 543 -18.34 -10.75 -19.70
CA LEU A 543 -18.40 -9.52 -18.91
C LEU A 543 -18.42 -9.92 -17.45
N ARG A 544 -17.41 -9.48 -16.71
CA ARG A 544 -17.42 -9.57 -15.25
C ARG A 544 -17.85 -8.21 -14.72
N GLU A 545 -19.06 -8.18 -14.21
CA GLU A 545 -19.57 -7.03 -13.50
C GLU A 545 -18.94 -7.00 -12.11
N ASN A 546 -18.39 -5.85 -11.73
CA ASN A 546 -17.96 -5.63 -10.37
C ASN A 546 -19.22 -5.52 -9.48
N PRO A 547 -19.45 -6.43 -8.53
CA PRO A 547 -20.67 -6.47 -7.74
C PRO A 547 -20.89 -5.23 -6.87
N VAL A 548 -19.83 -4.44 -6.62
CA VAL A 548 -19.90 -3.22 -5.80
C VAL A 548 -20.21 -1.99 -6.65
N THR A 549 -19.61 -1.89 -7.83
CA THR A 549 -19.71 -0.69 -8.67
C THR A 549 -20.71 -0.81 -9.82
N GLY A 550 -21.20 -2.02 -10.12
CA GLY A 550 -22.02 -2.30 -11.29
C GLY A 550 -21.32 -2.04 -12.64
N LYS A 551 -20.00 -1.79 -12.63
CA LYS A 551 -19.20 -1.52 -13.82
C LYS A 551 -18.46 -2.78 -14.28
N PHE A 552 -18.34 -2.93 -15.58
CA PHE A 552 -17.63 -4.07 -16.17
C PHE A 552 -16.12 -3.90 -16.08
N GLU A 553 -15.40 -5.01 -15.88
CA GLU A 553 -13.93 -5.01 -15.67
C GLU A 553 -13.17 -5.16 -17.02
N GLU A 554 -13.48 -4.33 -18.00
CA GLU A 554 -12.79 -4.32 -19.29
C GLU A 554 -11.36 -3.75 -19.23
N LYS A 555 -11.08 -2.91 -18.24
CA LYS A 555 -9.80 -2.20 -18.13
C LYS A 555 -8.58 -3.10 -18.08
N ALA A 556 -8.67 -4.27 -17.44
CA ALA A 556 -7.58 -5.24 -17.40
C ALA A 556 -7.19 -5.80 -18.79
N MET A 557 -8.15 -5.94 -19.70
CA MET A 557 -7.91 -6.36 -21.09
C MET A 557 -7.29 -5.23 -21.91
N VAL A 558 -7.83 -4.02 -21.80
CA VAL A 558 -7.29 -2.81 -22.44
C VAL A 558 -5.83 -2.62 -22.08
N TYR A 559 -5.51 -2.78 -20.81
CA TYR A 559 -4.13 -2.69 -20.30
C TYR A 559 -3.16 -3.64 -21.02
N LYS A 560 -3.59 -4.88 -21.31
CA LYS A 560 -2.79 -5.84 -22.08
C LYS A 560 -2.64 -5.42 -23.54
N LEU A 561 -3.72 -4.92 -24.14
CA LEU A 561 -3.71 -4.45 -25.54
C LEU A 561 -2.82 -3.22 -25.76
N GLN A 562 -2.67 -2.37 -24.76
CA GLN A 562 -1.79 -1.20 -24.83
C GLN A 562 -0.29 -1.53 -24.71
N ASN A 563 0.06 -2.74 -24.29
CA ASN A 563 1.46 -3.16 -24.26
C ASN A 563 2.05 -3.25 -25.67
N GLY A 564 3.13 -2.51 -25.92
CA GLY A 564 3.76 -2.43 -27.25
C GLY A 564 4.25 -3.77 -27.78
N VAL A 565 4.74 -4.67 -26.90
CA VAL A 565 5.17 -6.02 -27.30
C VAL A 565 3.97 -6.84 -27.76
N ILE A 566 2.89 -6.81 -27.01
CA ILE A 566 1.63 -7.49 -27.38
C ILE A 566 1.12 -6.93 -28.70
N LYS A 567 1.08 -5.60 -28.86
CA LYS A 567 0.64 -4.97 -30.11
C LYS A 567 1.45 -5.42 -31.32
N ASN A 568 2.78 -5.52 -31.17
CA ASN A 568 3.67 -6.02 -32.23
C ASN A 568 3.41 -7.50 -32.55
N VAL A 569 3.14 -8.33 -31.55
CA VAL A 569 2.76 -9.74 -31.75
C VAL A 569 1.45 -9.82 -32.53
N LEU A 570 0.45 -9.00 -32.19
CA LEU A 570 -0.83 -8.95 -32.89
C LEU A 570 -0.67 -8.46 -34.33
N LYS A 571 0.13 -7.40 -34.57
CA LYS A 571 0.44 -6.93 -35.95
C LYS A 571 1.04 -8.06 -36.81
N LYS A 572 1.95 -8.85 -36.26
CA LYS A 572 2.54 -10.02 -36.94
C LYS A 572 1.48 -11.10 -37.22
N LEU A 573 0.63 -11.43 -36.26
CA LEU A 573 -0.41 -12.44 -36.41
C LEU A 573 -1.41 -12.10 -37.55
N PHE A 574 -1.72 -10.82 -37.71
CA PHE A 574 -2.59 -10.31 -38.75
C PHE A 574 -1.87 -9.98 -40.07
N ASN A 575 -0.55 -10.17 -40.16
CA ASN A 575 0.29 -9.73 -41.27
C ASN A 575 0.09 -8.24 -41.60
N TYR A 576 -0.10 -7.40 -40.57
CA TYR A 576 -0.37 -5.99 -40.76
C TYR A 576 0.87 -5.24 -41.22
N GLN A 577 0.78 -4.58 -42.38
CA GLN A 577 1.86 -3.81 -43.05
C GLN A 577 1.57 -2.31 -43.13
N GLY A 578 0.66 -1.79 -42.29
CA GLY A 578 0.25 -0.38 -42.31
C GLY A 578 -0.97 -0.08 -43.18
N GLN A 579 -1.52 -1.09 -43.88
CA GLN A 579 -2.76 -0.96 -44.65
C GLN A 579 -3.94 -1.53 -43.85
N ALA A 580 -5.11 -0.95 -44.04
CA ALA A 580 -6.34 -1.45 -43.39
C ALA A 580 -6.60 -2.91 -43.76
N LEU A 581 -6.94 -3.71 -42.75
CA LEU A 581 -7.36 -5.10 -42.94
C LEU A 581 -8.81 -5.16 -43.40
N ASP A 582 -9.14 -6.19 -44.17
CA ASP A 582 -10.50 -6.51 -44.58
C ASP A 582 -11.06 -7.72 -43.81
N VAL A 583 -12.35 -7.95 -43.99
CA VAL A 583 -13.11 -9.02 -43.29
C VAL A 583 -12.58 -10.42 -43.61
N SER A 584 -11.97 -10.65 -44.81
CA SER A 584 -11.41 -11.95 -45.17
C SER A 584 -10.35 -12.45 -44.19
N THR A 585 -9.77 -11.52 -43.44
CA THR A 585 -8.74 -11.81 -42.41
C THR A 585 -9.28 -12.70 -41.30
N ILE A 586 -10.58 -12.61 -40.99
CA ILE A 586 -11.25 -13.32 -39.88
C ILE A 586 -12.49 -14.10 -40.31
N SER A 587 -12.80 -14.12 -41.63
CA SER A 587 -13.97 -14.79 -42.23
C SER A 587 -13.63 -16.12 -42.83
#